data_3c83995e857d2239888e82e7b0c4ccc7
#
_entry.id   3c83995e857d2239888e82e7b0c4ccc7
#
_cell.length_a   1.000
_cell.length_b   1.000
_cell.length_c   1.000
_cell.angle_alpha   90.00
_cell.angle_beta   90.00
_cell.angle_gamma   90.00
#
_symmetry.space_group_name_H-M   'P 1'
#
loop_
_entity.id
_entity.type
_entity.pdbx_description
1 polymer ?
#
loop_
_entity_poly.entity_id
_entity_poly.type
_entity_poly.pdbx_seq_one_letter_code
_entity_poly.pdbx_strand_id
1 'polypeptide(L)'
;GQNISINIGQGRSKRLLLGYKENLNSDNCWIEDKWVNPEQKYFPTVRWWWPGNAVNKIQIEKELKKFKKAKFASIELQTLTIGLPKKYLQKNEEQIFKVGEREYFENIKHMFSVAKDLDINIDLTLGSGWSSGGPFIKDFPEKQLIKSEIEIMGPAKIKVESPNILEPAY
;
A
#
# COMPACT_ATOMS: atom_id res chain seq x y z
N GLY A 1 -23.52 4.82 25.65
CA GLY A 1 -22.66 5.91 25.20
C GLY A 1 -21.61 6.18 26.28
N GLN A 2 -20.33 6.00 25.93
CA GLN A 2 -19.23 6.33 26.84
C GLN A 2 -18.86 7.79 26.65
N ASN A 3 -18.95 8.59 27.72
CA ASN A 3 -18.55 9.99 27.70
C ASN A 3 -17.02 10.09 27.86
N ILE A 4 -16.36 10.59 26.86
CA ILE A 4 -14.93 10.95 26.92
C ILE A 4 -14.86 12.42 27.39
N SER A 5 -14.32 12.65 28.57
CA SER A 5 -14.01 14.03 29.05
C SER A 5 -12.53 14.31 28.81
N ILE A 6 -12.27 15.37 28.04
CA ILE A 6 -10.90 15.89 27.82
C ILE A 6 -10.70 17.05 28.77
N ASN A 7 -9.84 16.92 29.77
CA ASN A 7 -9.41 18.01 30.63
C ASN A 7 -8.17 18.68 30.03
N ILE A 8 -8.35 19.88 29.49
CA ILE A 8 -7.23 20.75 29.06
C ILE A 8 -6.87 21.65 30.24
N GLY A 9 -5.81 21.30 30.97
CA GLY A 9 -5.29 22.11 32.06
C GLY A 9 -4.60 23.37 31.52
N GLN A 10 -4.97 24.53 32.05
CA GLN A 10 -4.22 25.79 31.87
C GLN A 10 -2.95 25.73 32.72
N GLY A 11 -1.86 25.39 32.14
CA GLY A 11 -0.55 25.38 32.80
C GLY A 11 0.46 24.65 31.90
N ARG A 12 1.70 25.06 31.95
CA ARG A 12 2.83 24.66 31.09
C ARG A 12 3.09 23.16 30.88
N SER A 13 2.10 22.32 31.07
CA SER A 13 2.19 20.88 30.80
C SER A 13 1.67 20.58 29.40
N LYS A 14 2.56 20.25 28.49
CA LYS A 14 2.26 19.76 27.14
C LYS A 14 1.84 18.28 27.14
N ARG A 15 1.06 17.84 28.12
CA ARG A 15 0.63 16.45 28.23
C ARG A 15 -0.83 16.30 27.83
N LEU A 16 -1.08 15.65 26.74
CA LEU A 16 -2.41 15.16 26.36
C LEU A 16 -2.59 13.81 27.05
N LEU A 17 -3.28 13.77 28.19
CA LEU A 17 -3.66 12.53 28.86
C LEU A 17 -5.01 12.08 28.31
N LEU A 18 -5.01 11.15 27.37
CA LEU A 18 -6.18 10.35 27.05
C LEU A 18 -6.31 9.25 28.11
N GLY A 19 -6.97 9.58 29.22
CA GLY A 19 -7.16 8.66 30.33
C GLY A 19 -8.44 7.83 30.20
N TYR A 20 -8.30 6.53 30.09
CA TYR A 20 -9.32 5.60 30.52
C TYR A 20 -9.24 5.53 32.07
N LYS A 21 -10.30 5.95 32.75
CA LYS A 21 -10.26 6.19 34.21
C LYS A 21 -10.20 4.95 35.11
N GLU A 22 -10.17 3.75 34.54
CA GLU A 22 -10.37 2.53 35.35
C GLU A 22 -9.12 1.70 35.67
N ASN A 23 -7.92 2.03 35.15
CA ASN A 23 -6.72 1.25 35.46
C ASN A 23 -5.40 2.03 35.45
N LEU A 24 -5.43 3.31 35.78
CA LEU A 24 -4.18 4.05 36.03
C LEU A 24 -3.81 3.90 37.49
N ASN A 25 -3.29 2.73 37.91
CA ASN A 25 -2.49 2.65 39.13
C ASN A 25 -1.29 3.57 38.91
N SER A 26 -1.01 4.40 39.93
CA SER A 26 0.03 5.43 40.00
C SER A 26 1.46 4.92 39.71
N ASP A 27 1.65 3.61 39.66
CA ASP A 27 2.95 2.96 39.43
C ASP A 27 3.24 2.65 37.96
N ASN A 28 2.33 2.97 37.04
CA ASN A 28 2.51 2.72 35.63
C ASN A 28 3.07 3.93 34.86
N CYS A 29 4.34 4.27 35.10
CA CYS A 29 5.16 5.10 34.22
C CYS A 29 5.42 4.47 32.82
N TRP A 30 4.80 3.30 32.55
CA TRP A 30 5.02 2.48 31.36
C TRP A 30 4.71 3.19 30.05
N ILE A 31 3.84 4.21 30.05
CA ILE A 31 3.46 4.95 28.84
C ILE A 31 4.62 5.84 28.37
N GLU A 32 5.31 6.55 29.29
CA GLU A 32 6.42 7.43 28.92
C GLU A 32 7.60 6.61 28.38
N ASP A 33 7.98 5.54 29.06
CA ASP A 33 9.09 4.69 28.61
C ASP A 33 8.78 4.00 27.28
N LYS A 34 7.56 3.49 27.10
CA LYS A 34 7.14 2.88 25.82
C LYS A 34 6.92 3.88 24.71
N TRP A 35 6.63 5.12 25.03
CA TRP A 35 6.56 6.19 24.02
C TRP A 35 7.94 6.57 23.51
N VAL A 36 8.92 6.67 24.39
CA VAL A 36 10.31 7.01 24.05
C VAL A 36 11.03 5.83 23.39
N ASN A 37 10.78 4.62 23.89
CA ASN A 37 11.36 3.37 23.40
C ASN A 37 10.26 2.35 23.07
N PRO A 38 9.49 2.56 22.01
CA PRO A 38 8.40 1.66 21.65
C PRO A 38 8.94 0.29 21.25
N GLU A 39 8.18 -0.77 21.57
CA GLU A 39 8.43 -2.10 21.05
C GLU A 39 8.33 -2.07 19.51
N GLN A 40 9.09 -2.94 18.84
CA GLN A 40 9.14 -3.01 17.37
C GLN A 40 7.75 -3.10 16.71
N LYS A 41 6.81 -3.80 17.32
CA LYS A 41 5.44 -3.94 16.81
C LYS A 41 4.67 -2.61 16.66
N TYR A 42 5.13 -1.54 17.32
CA TYR A 42 4.57 -0.20 17.22
C TYR A 42 5.34 0.72 16.26
N PHE A 43 6.41 0.21 15.64
CA PHE A 43 7.12 0.97 14.61
C PHE A 43 6.24 1.15 13.37
N PRO A 44 6.46 2.21 12.59
CA PRO A 44 5.65 2.49 11.41
C PRO A 44 5.77 1.40 10.35
N THR A 45 4.72 1.26 9.55
CA THR A 45 4.72 0.48 8.31
C THR A 45 4.93 1.43 7.14
N VAL A 46 5.67 0.99 6.12
CA VAL A 46 5.89 1.74 4.89
C VAL A 46 5.48 0.94 3.68
N ARG A 47 4.89 1.63 2.69
CA ARG A 47 4.61 1.02 1.39
C ARG A 47 5.85 1.06 0.51
N TRP A 48 6.18 -0.08 -0.07
CA TRP A 48 7.33 -0.27 -0.93
C TRP A 48 6.90 -0.58 -2.36
N TRP A 49 7.15 0.35 -3.24
CA TRP A 49 6.75 0.25 -4.62
C TRP A 49 7.78 -0.49 -5.46
N TRP A 50 7.36 -1.59 -6.08
CA TRP A 50 8.15 -2.24 -7.11
C TRP A 50 7.63 -1.87 -8.49
N PRO A 51 8.50 -1.42 -9.42
CA PRO A 51 8.11 -1.17 -10.81
C PRO A 51 7.97 -2.50 -11.55
N GLY A 52 6.81 -3.14 -11.44
CA GLY A 52 6.59 -4.49 -11.93
C GLY A 52 7.58 -5.49 -11.35
N ASN A 53 8.18 -6.30 -12.22
CA ASN A 53 9.29 -7.20 -11.87
C ASN A 53 10.67 -6.59 -12.17
N ALA A 54 10.78 -5.30 -12.49
CA ALA A 54 12.06 -4.64 -12.76
C ALA A 54 12.85 -4.38 -11.46
N VAL A 55 13.07 -5.42 -10.69
CA VAL A 55 13.81 -5.46 -9.42
C VAL A 55 14.90 -6.53 -9.46
N ASN A 56 15.88 -6.43 -8.59
CA ASN A 56 16.91 -7.45 -8.44
C ASN A 56 17.21 -7.75 -6.97
N LYS A 57 17.73 -8.94 -6.71
CA LYS A 57 17.97 -9.45 -5.36
C LYS A 57 18.91 -8.57 -4.54
N ILE A 58 19.95 -8.03 -5.16
CA ILE A 58 20.93 -7.15 -4.48
C ILE A 58 20.25 -5.86 -3.99
N GLN A 59 19.41 -5.26 -4.83
CA GLN A 59 18.68 -4.06 -4.47
C GLN A 59 17.62 -4.33 -3.41
N ILE A 60 16.93 -5.46 -3.50
CA ILE A 60 15.96 -5.92 -2.49
C ILE A 60 16.62 -5.99 -1.11
N GLU A 61 17.75 -6.66 -0.99
CA GLU A 61 18.50 -6.75 0.27
C GLU A 61 18.95 -5.39 0.79
N LYS A 62 19.49 -4.56 -0.10
CA LYS A 62 19.97 -3.23 0.27
C LYS A 62 18.85 -2.35 0.81
N GLU A 63 17.70 -2.39 0.21
CA GLU A 63 16.53 -1.59 0.64
C GLU A 63 15.94 -2.12 1.94
N LEU A 64 15.78 -3.43 2.10
CA LEU A 64 15.32 -4.03 3.34
C LEU A 64 16.23 -3.68 4.53
N LYS A 65 17.56 -3.72 4.34
CA LYS A 65 18.52 -3.28 5.36
C LYS A 65 18.35 -1.80 5.73
N LYS A 66 18.00 -0.94 4.77
CA LYS A 66 17.71 0.47 5.03
C LYS A 66 16.42 0.64 5.82
N PHE A 67 15.35 -0.10 5.47
CA PHE A 67 14.10 -0.07 6.21
C PHE A 67 14.30 -0.52 7.67
N LYS A 68 15.04 -1.61 7.90
CA LYS A 68 15.39 -2.02 9.28
C LYS A 68 16.16 -0.95 10.03
N LYS A 69 17.16 -0.34 9.40
CA LYS A 69 17.93 0.77 10.00
C LYS A 69 17.06 1.97 10.33
N ALA A 70 16.06 2.25 9.51
CA ALA A 70 15.10 3.33 9.72
C ALA A 70 13.99 2.98 10.73
N LYS A 71 14.05 1.81 11.37
CA LYS A 71 13.09 1.33 12.36
C LYS A 71 11.65 1.20 11.82
N PHE A 72 11.48 0.62 10.63
CA PHE A 72 10.19 0.16 10.17
C PHE A 72 9.92 -1.25 10.71
N ALA A 73 8.70 -1.48 11.23
CA ALA A 73 8.25 -2.78 11.72
C ALA A 73 7.73 -3.67 10.59
N SER A 74 7.08 -3.08 9.63
CA SER A 74 6.46 -3.78 8.51
C SER A 74 6.64 -3.00 7.22
N ILE A 75 6.60 -3.73 6.11
CA ILE A 75 6.69 -3.20 4.76
C ILE A 75 5.54 -3.79 3.95
N GLU A 76 4.70 -2.93 3.39
CA GLU A 76 3.67 -3.33 2.46
C GLU A 76 4.25 -3.31 1.04
N LEU A 77 4.46 -4.48 0.45
CA LEU A 77 4.88 -4.56 -0.94
C LEU A 77 3.72 -4.29 -1.88
N GLN A 78 3.88 -3.27 -2.71
CA GLN A 78 2.96 -2.94 -3.78
C GLN A 78 3.69 -2.96 -5.12
N THR A 79 3.33 -3.88 -5.99
CA THR A 79 3.81 -3.92 -7.37
C THR A 79 2.97 -2.99 -8.24
N LEU A 80 3.59 -2.12 -9.00
CA LEU A 80 2.93 -1.13 -9.83
C LEU A 80 3.52 -1.13 -11.25
N THR A 81 2.65 -1.22 -12.26
CA THR A 81 3.06 -1.19 -13.68
C THR A 81 2.64 0.09 -14.40
N ILE A 82 1.79 0.90 -13.76
CA ILE A 82 1.26 2.16 -14.29
C ILE A 82 1.91 3.36 -13.62
N GLY A 83 1.83 4.53 -14.24
CA GLY A 83 2.38 5.78 -13.69
C GLY A 83 3.90 5.89 -13.73
N LEU A 84 4.58 4.94 -14.36
CA LEU A 84 6.03 4.97 -14.50
C LEU A 84 6.45 5.99 -15.57
N PRO A 85 7.60 6.68 -15.40
CA PRO A 85 8.12 7.59 -16.40
C PRO A 85 8.35 6.88 -17.75
N LYS A 86 7.92 7.48 -18.85
CA LYS A 86 8.02 6.88 -20.20
C LYS A 86 9.41 6.33 -20.52
N LYS A 87 10.46 7.12 -20.23
CA LYS A 87 11.85 6.69 -20.47
C LYS A 87 12.24 5.45 -19.66
N TYR A 88 11.74 5.33 -18.42
CA TYR A 88 12.00 4.17 -17.58
C TYR A 88 11.23 2.95 -18.10
N LEU A 89 9.97 3.14 -18.47
CA LEU A 89 9.10 2.11 -19.05
C LEU A 89 9.75 1.51 -20.29
N GLN A 90 10.12 2.35 -21.29
CA GLN A 90 10.76 1.90 -22.52
C GLN A 90 12.03 1.08 -22.30
N LYS A 91 12.83 1.46 -21.31
CA LYS A 91 14.08 0.76 -20.99
C LYS A 91 13.88 -0.60 -20.33
N ASN A 92 12.81 -0.74 -19.53
CA ASN A 92 12.62 -1.89 -18.63
C ASN A 92 11.30 -2.64 -18.92
N GLU A 93 10.65 -2.37 -20.04
CA GLU A 93 9.30 -2.84 -20.36
C GLU A 93 9.15 -4.35 -20.19
N GLU A 94 10.08 -5.11 -20.77
CA GLU A 94 10.09 -6.56 -20.69
C GLU A 94 10.06 -7.06 -19.24
N GLN A 95 10.86 -6.47 -18.35
CA GLN A 95 10.93 -6.88 -16.95
C GLN A 95 9.74 -6.39 -16.15
N ILE A 96 9.27 -5.16 -16.41
CA ILE A 96 8.14 -4.57 -15.70
C ILE A 96 6.91 -5.47 -15.83
N PHE A 97 6.62 -5.97 -17.02
CA PHE A 97 5.40 -6.76 -17.26
C PHE A 97 5.51 -8.26 -16.95
N LYS A 98 6.65 -8.75 -16.48
CA LYS A 98 6.81 -10.13 -15.98
C LYS A 98 6.23 -10.38 -14.58
N VAL A 99 5.26 -9.59 -14.17
CA VAL A 99 4.53 -9.80 -12.92
C VAL A 99 3.71 -11.08 -13.03
N GLY A 100 3.79 -11.93 -12.00
CA GLY A 100 3.11 -13.23 -11.98
C GLY A 100 3.90 -14.36 -12.67
N GLU A 101 5.03 -14.08 -13.29
CA GLU A 101 5.91 -15.09 -13.84
C GLU A 101 6.83 -15.71 -12.76
N ARG A 102 7.51 -16.79 -13.10
CA ARG A 102 8.39 -17.52 -12.18
C ARG A 102 9.43 -16.63 -11.51
N GLU A 103 10.09 -15.78 -12.29
CA GLU A 103 11.14 -14.88 -11.80
C GLU A 103 10.60 -13.88 -10.77
N TYR A 104 9.40 -13.37 -10.98
CA TYR A 104 8.72 -12.49 -10.02
C TYR A 104 8.53 -13.20 -8.67
N PHE A 105 8.04 -14.43 -8.68
CA PHE A 105 7.87 -15.21 -7.45
C PHE A 105 9.20 -15.59 -6.79
N GLU A 106 10.27 -15.76 -7.55
CA GLU A 106 11.61 -15.96 -7.00
C GLU A 106 12.15 -14.71 -6.29
N ASN A 107 11.86 -13.52 -6.83
CA ASN A 107 12.16 -12.25 -6.17
C ASN A 107 11.34 -12.07 -4.87
N ILE A 108 10.05 -12.42 -4.89
CA ILE A 108 9.19 -12.42 -3.71
C ILE A 108 9.72 -13.36 -2.63
N LYS A 109 10.08 -14.60 -2.99
CA LYS A 109 10.67 -15.57 -2.04
C LYS A 109 11.96 -15.06 -1.44
N HIS A 110 12.82 -14.46 -2.26
CA HIS A 110 14.08 -13.88 -1.79
C HIS A 110 13.82 -12.73 -0.81
N MET A 111 12.89 -11.85 -1.13
CA MET A 111 12.45 -10.76 -0.25
C MET A 111 11.99 -11.29 1.12
N PHE A 112 11.14 -12.31 1.14
CA PHE A 112 10.68 -12.92 2.39
C PHE A 112 11.82 -13.53 3.21
N SER A 113 12.76 -14.22 2.55
CA SER A 113 13.93 -14.78 3.23
C SER A 113 14.75 -13.69 3.92
N VAL A 114 15.07 -12.63 3.21
CA VAL A 114 15.84 -11.50 3.77
C VAL A 114 15.08 -10.76 4.85
N ALA A 115 13.79 -10.55 4.67
CA ALA A 115 12.93 -9.89 5.66
C ALA A 115 12.86 -10.70 6.97
N LYS A 116 12.77 -12.03 6.86
CA LYS A 116 12.82 -12.95 8.02
C LYS A 116 14.13 -12.82 8.78
N ASP A 117 15.27 -12.81 8.09
CA ASP A 117 16.59 -12.68 8.70
C ASP A 117 16.79 -11.31 9.37
N LEU A 118 16.10 -10.28 8.88
CA LEU A 118 16.12 -8.93 9.43
C LEU A 118 15.04 -8.69 10.48
N ASP A 119 14.17 -9.66 10.75
CA ASP A 119 13.01 -9.48 11.61
C ASP A 119 12.17 -8.26 11.21
N ILE A 120 11.70 -8.26 9.96
CA ILE A 120 10.79 -7.27 9.37
C ILE A 120 9.56 -8.03 8.86
N ASN A 121 8.37 -7.56 9.22
CA ASN A 121 7.14 -8.10 8.69
C ASN A 121 6.92 -7.62 7.25
N ILE A 122 6.38 -8.48 6.41
CA ILE A 122 6.00 -8.15 5.03
C ILE A 122 4.51 -8.35 4.87
N ASP A 123 3.84 -7.31 4.43
CA ASP A 123 2.47 -7.32 3.99
C ASP A 123 2.46 -7.33 2.45
N LEU A 124 1.70 -8.25 1.86
CA LEU A 124 1.52 -8.30 0.41
C LEU A 124 0.17 -7.71 0.04
N THR A 125 0.18 -6.75 -0.87
CA THR A 125 -1.04 -6.42 -1.58
C THR A 125 -1.41 -7.58 -2.51
N LEU A 126 -2.60 -8.13 -2.34
CA LEU A 126 -3.10 -9.21 -3.21
C LEU A 126 -3.40 -8.64 -4.59
N GLY A 127 -2.73 -9.20 -5.57
CA GLY A 127 -2.69 -8.67 -6.92
C GLY A 127 -1.63 -7.60 -7.09
N SER A 128 -1.39 -7.22 -8.34
CA SER A 128 -0.49 -6.12 -8.68
C SER A 128 -1.28 -5.00 -9.33
N GLY A 129 -0.81 -3.78 -9.13
CA GLY A 129 -1.48 -2.61 -9.68
C GLY A 129 -2.56 -2.04 -8.77
N TRP A 130 -3.01 -0.90 -9.13
CA TRP A 130 -4.06 -0.12 -8.48
C TRP A 130 -5.13 0.23 -9.54
N SER A 131 -6.23 -0.35 -9.55
CA SER A 131 -6.80 -1.56 -9.02
C SER A 131 -5.97 -2.80 -9.36
N SER A 132 -6.22 -3.95 -8.72
CA SER A 132 -5.47 -5.19 -8.99
C SER A 132 -5.52 -5.55 -10.47
N GLY A 133 -4.37 -5.81 -11.07
CA GLY A 133 -4.26 -6.19 -12.47
C GLY A 133 -3.27 -5.36 -13.26
N GLY A 134 -3.27 -5.55 -14.57
CA GLY A 134 -2.40 -4.84 -15.50
C GLY A 134 -2.38 -5.49 -16.88
N PRO A 135 -1.54 -5.00 -17.81
CA PRO A 135 -1.46 -5.51 -19.19
C PRO A 135 -1.10 -7.00 -19.31
N PHE A 136 -0.61 -7.60 -18.22
CA PHE A 136 -0.29 -9.02 -18.15
C PHE A 136 -1.53 -9.92 -17.91
N ILE A 137 -2.69 -9.34 -17.55
CA ILE A 137 -3.96 -10.07 -17.41
C ILE A 137 -4.57 -10.27 -18.81
N LYS A 138 -4.55 -11.50 -19.31
CA LYS A 138 -5.04 -11.83 -20.66
C LYS A 138 -6.42 -12.46 -20.67
N ASP A 139 -6.70 -13.35 -19.71
CA ASP A 139 -7.85 -14.24 -19.82
C ASP A 139 -9.09 -13.76 -19.06
N PHE A 140 -8.93 -13.05 -17.96
CA PHE A 140 -10.04 -12.60 -17.12
C PHE A 140 -9.83 -11.15 -16.64
N PRO A 141 -9.87 -10.17 -17.55
CA PRO A 141 -9.73 -8.76 -17.17
C PRO A 141 -10.91 -8.32 -16.31
N GLU A 142 -10.67 -7.38 -15.43
CA GLU A 142 -11.73 -6.72 -14.67
C GLU A 142 -12.72 -6.03 -15.62
N LYS A 143 -13.99 -6.01 -15.21
CA LYS A 143 -15.05 -5.30 -15.94
C LYS A 143 -15.24 -3.93 -15.33
N GLN A 144 -15.28 -2.91 -16.15
CA GLN A 144 -15.57 -1.55 -15.74
C GLN A 144 -16.97 -1.15 -16.18
N LEU A 145 -17.71 -0.48 -15.31
CA LEU A 145 -18.96 0.14 -15.67
C LEU A 145 -18.68 1.41 -16.49
N ILE A 146 -19.16 1.44 -17.73
CA ILE A 146 -19.10 2.62 -18.58
C ILE A 146 -20.45 3.32 -18.51
N LYS A 147 -20.43 4.61 -18.20
CA LYS A 147 -21.60 5.49 -18.18
C LYS A 147 -21.54 6.40 -19.39
N SER A 148 -22.66 6.53 -20.11
CA SER A 148 -22.85 7.57 -21.11
C SER A 148 -24.13 8.34 -20.79
N GLU A 149 -24.17 9.61 -21.14
CA GLU A 149 -25.30 10.50 -20.94
C GLU A 149 -25.74 11.04 -22.29
N ILE A 150 -27.06 11.06 -22.51
CA ILE A 150 -27.68 11.60 -23.73
C ILE A 150 -28.70 12.63 -23.28
N GLU A 151 -28.57 13.83 -23.77
CA GLU A 151 -29.57 14.88 -23.56
C GLU A 151 -30.66 14.78 -24.62
N ILE A 152 -31.92 14.76 -24.19
CA ILE A 152 -33.08 14.59 -25.08
C ILE A 152 -34.03 15.76 -24.88
N MET A 153 -34.32 16.45 -25.93
CA MET A 153 -35.44 17.40 -25.95
C MET A 153 -36.73 16.67 -26.30
N GLY A 154 -37.66 16.62 -25.36
CA GLY A 154 -38.96 15.93 -25.54
C GLY A 154 -40.08 16.84 -26.04
N PRO A 155 -41.21 16.23 -26.44
CA PRO A 155 -41.49 14.80 -26.49
C PRO A 155 -40.87 14.15 -27.76
N ALA A 156 -40.02 13.13 -27.59
CA ALA A 156 -39.37 12.39 -28.66
C ALA A 156 -39.33 10.89 -28.39
N LYS A 157 -39.40 10.08 -29.44
CA LYS A 157 -39.01 8.66 -29.40
C LYS A 157 -37.64 8.54 -29.99
N ILE A 158 -36.68 8.07 -29.21
CA ILE A 158 -35.30 7.85 -29.69
C ILE A 158 -34.91 6.41 -29.49
N LYS A 159 -34.05 5.91 -30.34
CA LYS A 159 -33.34 4.65 -30.16
C LYS A 159 -31.98 4.98 -29.52
N VAL A 160 -31.74 4.47 -28.33
CA VAL A 160 -30.45 4.62 -27.65
C VAL A 160 -29.63 3.37 -27.94
N GLU A 161 -28.45 3.56 -28.48
CA GLU A 161 -27.48 2.51 -28.64
C GLU A 161 -26.57 2.46 -27.41
N SER A 162 -26.15 1.23 -27.05
CA SER A 162 -25.17 1.05 -25.98
C SER A 162 -23.87 1.77 -26.36
N PRO A 163 -23.20 2.45 -25.42
CA PRO A 163 -21.92 3.05 -25.72
C PRO A 163 -20.93 1.99 -26.22
N ASN A 164 -20.14 2.35 -27.22
CA ASN A 164 -19.07 1.48 -27.69
C ASN A 164 -18.12 1.20 -26.54
N ILE A 165 -17.81 -0.07 -26.35
CA ILE A 165 -16.76 -0.49 -25.42
C ILE A 165 -15.46 -0.04 -26.08
N LEU A 166 -14.88 1.05 -25.55
CA LEU A 166 -13.53 1.43 -25.92
C LEU A 166 -12.58 0.38 -25.34
N GLU A 167 -11.69 -0.14 -26.15
CA GLU A 167 -10.58 -0.95 -25.64
C GLU A 167 -9.83 -0.10 -24.62
N PRO A 168 -9.46 -0.69 -23.46
CA PRO A 168 -8.75 0.05 -22.46
C PRO A 168 -7.44 0.58 -23.07
N ALA A 169 -7.26 1.89 -23.03
CA ALA A 169 -6.00 2.52 -23.37
C ALA A 169 -5.01 2.22 -22.23
N TYR A 170 -4.09 1.31 -22.45
CA TYR A 170 -2.99 1.02 -21.56
C TYR A 170 -1.81 1.98 -21.78
#